data_319cd3cabc3143561faf71918f729a99
#
_entry.id   319cd3cabc3143561faf71918f729a99
#
_cell.length_a   1.000
_cell.length_b   1.000
_cell.length_c   1.000
_cell.angle_alpha   90.00
_cell.angle_beta   90.00
_cell.angle_gamma   90.00
#
_symmetry.space_group_name_H-M   'P 1'
#
loop_
_entity.id
_entity.type
_entity.pdbx_description
1 polymer ?
#
loop_
_entity_poly.entity_id
_entity_poly.type
_entity_poly.pdbx_seq_one_letter_code
_entity_poly.pdbx_strand_id
1 'polypeptide(L)' 'MIVTKVEPLSKTKYKIYLNHQFAFVLYKGELRSYKISDGRELSEEELDEIEKLIQEVKK' A
#
# COMPACT_ATOMS: atom_id res chain seq x y z
N MET A 1 9.74 2.33 -6.14
CA MET A 1 9.14 3.45 -5.41
C MET A 1 9.26 3.24 -3.91
N ILE A 2 9.42 4.33 -3.20
CA ILE A 2 9.63 4.26 -1.76
C ILE A 2 8.36 4.64 -1.03
N VAL A 3 7.99 3.81 -0.06
CA VAL A 3 6.86 4.12 0.82
C VAL A 3 7.29 5.24 1.76
N THR A 4 6.70 6.42 1.60
CA THR A 4 7.09 7.57 2.41
C THR A 4 6.22 7.73 3.64
N LYS A 5 5.02 7.16 3.62
CA LYS A 5 4.14 7.24 4.78
C LYS A 5 3.08 6.17 4.74
N VAL A 6 2.77 5.62 5.90
CA VAL A 6 1.65 4.69 6.08
C VAL A 6 0.77 5.30 7.15
N GLU A 7 -0.41 5.77 6.77
CA GLU A 7 -1.28 6.51 7.67
C GLU A 7 -2.54 5.71 7.96
N PRO A 8 -2.88 5.50 9.22
CA PRO A 8 -4.10 4.75 9.54
C PRO A 8 -5.34 5.55 9.12
N LEU A 9 -6.18 4.91 8.33
CA LEU A 9 -7.45 5.48 7.91
C LEU A 9 -8.58 5.02 8.82
N SER A 10 -8.51 3.75 9.22
CA SER A 10 -9.46 3.16 10.15
C SER A 10 -8.75 2.02 10.86
N LYS A 11 -9.52 1.23 11.63
CA LYS A 11 -8.91 0.14 12.39
C LYS A 11 -8.28 -0.91 11.48
N THR A 12 -8.77 -1.05 10.26
CA THR A 12 -8.30 -2.09 9.36
C THR A 12 -7.74 -1.56 8.07
N LYS A 13 -7.81 -0.27 7.82
CA LYS A 13 -7.37 0.33 6.56
C LYS A 13 -6.28 1.34 6.80
N TYR A 14 -5.36 1.41 5.84
CA TYR A 14 -4.24 2.33 5.91
C TYR A 14 -4.03 2.99 4.56
N LYS A 15 -3.73 4.29 4.59
CA LYS A 15 -3.37 5.03 3.39
C LYS A 15 -1.88 4.89 3.15
N ILE A 16 -1.53 4.56 1.93
CA ILE A 16 -0.13 4.36 1.56
C ILE A 16 0.31 5.51 0.66
N TYR A 17 1.40 6.13 1.05
CA TYR A 17 1.99 7.23 0.28
C TYR A 17 3.30 6.76 -0.33
N LEU A 18 3.45 7.00 -1.62
CA LEU A 18 4.66 6.67 -2.36
C LEU A 18 5.26 7.95 -2.91
N ASN A 19 6.55 8.15 -2.67
CA ASN A 19 7.25 9.35 -3.15
C ASN A 19 6.51 10.62 -2.75
N HIS A 20 6.02 10.65 -1.49
CA HIS A 20 5.33 11.80 -0.91
C HIS A 20 3.98 12.11 -1.56
N GLN A 21 3.41 11.15 -2.27
CA GLN A 21 2.11 11.32 -2.89
C GLN A 21 1.20 10.17 -2.49
N PHE A 22 -0.08 10.49 -2.32
CA PHE A 22 -1.06 9.45 -2.02
C PHE A 22 -1.11 8.44 -3.16
N ALA A 23 -1.03 7.17 -2.83
CA ALA A 23 -1.03 6.12 -3.83
C ALA A 23 -2.28 5.26 -3.75
N PHE A 24 -2.52 4.62 -2.62
CA PHE A 24 -3.67 3.74 -2.49
C PHE A 24 -3.92 3.43 -1.02
N VAL A 25 -5.03 2.71 -0.79
CA VAL A 25 -5.42 2.29 0.55
C VAL A 25 -5.33 0.77 0.59
N LEU A 26 -4.69 0.25 1.63
CA LEU A 26 -4.56 -1.19 1.81
C LEU A 26 -5.13 -1.60 3.16
N TYR A 27 -5.55 -2.85 3.26
CA TYR A 27 -5.99 -3.42 4.51
C TYR A 27 -4.79 -3.84 5.34
N LYS A 28 -5.01 -3.95 6.64
CA LYS A 28 -3.95 -4.31 7.57
C LYS A 28 -3.29 -5.65 7.18
N GLY A 29 -4.09 -6.62 6.77
CA GLY A 29 -3.55 -7.90 6.36
C GLY A 29 -2.62 -7.80 5.18
N GLU A 30 -2.92 -6.92 4.25
CA GLU A 30 -2.08 -6.73 3.08
C GLU A 30 -0.78 -6.04 3.42
N LEU A 31 -0.81 -5.11 4.36
CA LEU A 31 0.41 -4.49 4.82
C LEU A 31 1.38 -5.54 5.37
N ARG A 32 0.85 -6.50 6.11
CA ARG A 32 1.69 -7.54 6.67
C ARG A 32 2.19 -8.50 5.59
N SER A 33 1.32 -8.85 4.65
CA SER A 33 1.69 -9.77 3.57
C SER A 33 2.83 -9.21 2.73
N TYR A 34 2.77 -7.93 2.42
CA TYR A 34 3.79 -7.29 1.58
C TYR A 34 4.87 -6.60 2.39
N LYS A 35 4.77 -6.66 3.74
CA LYS A 35 5.75 -6.05 4.63
C LYS A 35 5.93 -4.57 4.34
N ILE A 36 4.83 -3.89 4.13
CA ILE A 36 4.86 -2.46 3.79
C ILE A 36 5.02 -1.63 5.06
N SER A 37 5.98 -0.72 5.04
CA SER A 37 6.21 0.18 6.16
C SER A 37 6.91 1.44 5.63
N ASP A 38 7.00 2.43 6.51
CA ASP A 38 7.69 3.68 6.17
C ASP A 38 9.12 3.40 5.73
N GLY A 39 9.50 3.97 4.60
CA GLY A 39 10.87 3.86 4.13
C GLY A 39 11.16 2.61 3.35
N ARG A 40 10.19 1.71 3.19
CA ARG A 40 10.42 0.51 2.43
C ARG A 40 10.30 0.79 0.94
N GLU A 41 11.22 0.21 0.18
CA GLU A 41 11.17 0.36 -1.27
C GLU A 41 10.37 -0.78 -1.88
N LEU A 42 9.45 -0.46 -2.77
CA LEU A 42 8.63 -1.43 -3.48
C LEU A 42 9.12 -1.59 -4.91
N SER A 43 9.25 -2.83 -5.36
CA SER A 43 9.61 -3.10 -6.74
C SER A 43 8.39 -2.93 -7.64
N GLU A 44 8.64 -2.89 -8.95
CA GLU A 44 7.53 -2.78 -9.89
C GLU A 44 6.61 -3.99 -9.82
N GLU A 45 7.19 -5.17 -9.59
CA GLU A 45 6.38 -6.37 -9.47
C GLU A 45 5.45 -6.31 -8.26
N GLU A 46 5.98 -5.83 -7.15
CA GLU A 46 5.17 -5.70 -5.95
C GLU A 46 4.04 -4.69 -6.15
N LEU A 47 4.37 -3.58 -6.78
CA LEU A 47 3.36 -2.57 -7.05
C LEU A 47 2.27 -3.10 -7.97
N ASP A 48 2.67 -3.86 -8.98
CA ASP A 48 1.71 -4.43 -9.93
C ASP A 48 0.73 -5.36 -9.22
N GLU A 49 1.24 -6.20 -8.33
CA GLU A 49 0.38 -7.11 -7.59
C GLU A 49 -0.58 -6.37 -6.68
N ILE A 50 -0.09 -5.33 -6.02
CA ILE A 50 -0.93 -4.54 -5.14
C ILE A 50 -2.02 -3.84 -5.93
N GLU A 51 -1.68 -3.31 -7.08
CA GLU A 51 -2.67 -2.64 -7.92
C GLU A 51 -3.75 -3.61 -8.39
N LYS A 52 -3.37 -4.84 -8.69
CA LYS A 52 -4.35 -5.83 -9.08
C LYS A 52 -5.35 -6.13 -7.97
N LEU A 53 -4.85 -6.20 -6.75
CA LEU A 53 -5.75 -6.42 -5.61
C LEU A 53 -6.75 -5.29 -5.49
N ILE A 54 -6.30 -4.07 -5.65
CA ILE A 54 -7.16 -2.91 -5.54
C ILE A 54 -8.21 -2.91 -6.63
N GLN A 55 -7.82 -3.25 -7.84
CA GLN A 55 -8.75 -3.28 -8.95
C GLN A 55 -9.83 -4.33 -8.76
N GLU A 56 -9.46 -5.49 -8.21
CA GLU A 56 -10.44 -6.54 -7.97
C GLU A 56 -11.47 -6.11 -6.95
N VAL A 57 -11.03 -5.40 -5.93
CA VAL A 57 -11.93 -4.94 -4.88
C VAL A 57 -12.88 -3.88 -5.40
N LYS A 58 -12.47 -3.20 -6.43
CA LYS A 58 -13.21 -2.06 -6.93
C LYS A 58 -14.56 -2.44 -7.52
N LYS A 59 -14.73 -3.65 -7.89
CA LYS A 59 -16.04 -4.07 -8.42
C LYS A 59 -17.12 -4.06 -7.36
#